data_72b213f4d96ffe33981174862183cded
#
_entry.id   72b213f4d96ffe33981174862183cded
#
_cell.length_a   1.000
_cell.length_b   1.000
_cell.length_c   1.000
_cell.angle_alpha   90.00
_cell.angle_beta   90.00
_cell.angle_gamma   90.00
#
_symmetry.space_group_name_H-M   'P 1'
#
loop_
_entity.id
_entity.type
_entity.pdbx_description
1 polymer ?
#
loop_
_entity_poly.entity_id
_entity_poly.type
_entity_poly.pdbx_seq_one_letter_code
_entity_poly.pdbx_strand_id
1 'polypeptide(L)'
;GSEAIDAAMRAMLDPGDEVLIPQPSYVSYVPCAVLAGGVPVVIELKAENEFRLTAEELEAAITPKTKLLVLPFPNNPTGAIMEKSDLEKIAEVIKKHDIFVLSDEIYSELTYLEKHVTIASLPGMWERTIVINGFSKSHAMTGWRLGYACGPRVIIEQMLKIHQFAIMCAPSTSQYAGVEALKNGDEDVAQMREEYNGRRRYLLHRFKEMGLSCFEPFGAFYVFPCISEFGMTSEQFATELLNKEKLALVPGTAFGDCGEGYLRVSYAYSLENLKEAMNRMEAFITGLRKQGEKQA
;
A
#
# COMPACT_ATOMS: atom_id res chain seq x y z
N GLY A 1 -7.32 10.63 0.02
CA GLY A 1 -6.81 9.75 1.10
C GLY A 1 -5.65 10.38 1.84
N SER A 2 -4.64 10.95 1.14
CA SER A 2 -3.41 11.46 1.81
C SER A 2 -3.71 12.57 2.84
N GLU A 3 -4.62 13.49 2.55
CA GLU A 3 -5.03 14.50 3.52
C GLU A 3 -5.80 13.89 4.70
N ALA A 4 -6.64 12.89 4.44
CA ALA A 4 -7.37 12.21 5.49
C ALA A 4 -6.43 11.48 6.47
N ILE A 5 -5.32 10.90 5.97
CA ILE A 5 -4.25 10.31 6.79
C ILE A 5 -3.59 11.38 7.66
N ASP A 6 -3.16 12.51 7.07
CA ASP A 6 -2.52 13.61 7.79
C ASP A 6 -3.47 14.22 8.83
N ALA A 7 -4.72 14.48 8.47
CA ALA A 7 -5.73 15.01 9.39
C ALA A 7 -6.04 14.05 10.56
N ALA A 8 -6.08 12.73 10.30
CA ALA A 8 -6.29 11.74 11.36
C ALA A 8 -5.13 11.74 12.35
N MET A 9 -3.88 11.70 11.86
CA MET A 9 -2.70 11.73 12.72
C MET A 9 -2.62 13.02 13.54
N ARG A 10 -2.85 14.19 12.92
CA ARG A 10 -2.87 15.48 13.63
C ARG A 10 -3.99 15.59 14.65
N ALA A 11 -5.13 14.93 14.42
CA ALA A 11 -6.27 14.94 15.35
C ALA A 11 -6.07 14.05 16.56
N MET A 12 -5.20 13.02 16.45
CA MET A 12 -5.11 11.95 17.44
C MET A 12 -3.81 11.90 18.22
N LEU A 13 -2.69 12.42 17.65
CA LEU A 13 -1.38 12.27 18.23
C LEU A 13 -1.00 13.48 19.07
N ASP A 14 -0.45 13.19 20.25
CA ASP A 14 0.32 14.13 21.06
C ASP A 14 1.82 13.93 20.86
N PRO A 15 2.67 14.94 21.15
CA PRO A 15 4.11 14.78 21.05
C PRO A 15 4.66 13.60 21.85
N GLY A 16 5.29 12.66 21.14
CA GLY A 16 5.86 11.45 21.73
C GLY A 16 4.99 10.20 21.69
N ASP A 17 3.74 10.31 21.22
CA ASP A 17 2.92 9.14 20.93
C ASP A 17 3.53 8.30 19.81
N GLU A 18 3.56 7.00 19.97
CA GLU A 18 4.11 6.07 18.97
C GLU A 18 3.04 5.64 17.98
N VAL A 19 3.45 5.63 16.69
CA VAL A 19 2.65 5.16 15.57
C VAL A 19 3.32 3.93 14.97
N LEU A 20 2.67 2.78 15.06
CA LEU A 20 3.15 1.54 14.44
C LEU A 20 2.87 1.60 12.93
N ILE A 21 3.91 1.41 12.12
CA ILE A 21 3.84 1.51 10.66
C ILE A 21 4.47 0.27 10.05
N PRO A 22 3.64 -0.69 9.56
CA PRO A 22 4.14 -1.81 8.78
C PRO A 22 4.83 -1.34 7.50
N GLN A 23 6.04 -1.85 7.24
CA GLN A 23 6.82 -1.55 6.02
C GLN A 23 7.30 -2.87 5.35
N PRO A 24 7.49 -2.91 4.01
CA PRO A 24 7.41 -1.78 3.07
C PRO A 24 5.96 -1.30 2.89
N SER A 25 5.77 0.00 2.86
CA SER A 25 4.44 0.59 2.70
C SER A 25 4.47 1.99 2.06
N TYR A 26 3.29 2.58 1.85
CA TYR A 26 3.18 3.88 1.21
C TYR A 26 3.95 4.97 1.96
N VAL A 27 4.74 5.72 1.21
CA VAL A 27 5.78 6.65 1.69
C VAL A 27 5.29 7.77 2.61
N SER A 28 4.00 8.09 2.63
CA SER A 28 3.47 9.22 3.39
C SER A 28 3.22 8.92 4.87
N TYR A 29 3.14 7.66 5.30
CA TYR A 29 2.76 7.36 6.70
C TYR A 29 3.80 7.87 7.71
N VAL A 30 5.07 7.59 7.47
CA VAL A 30 6.17 8.05 8.33
C VAL A 30 6.23 9.58 8.40
N PRO A 31 6.27 10.32 7.27
CA PRO A 31 6.26 11.79 7.30
C PRO A 31 5.02 12.38 7.98
N CYS A 32 3.82 11.81 7.76
CA CYS A 32 2.60 12.31 8.43
C CYS A 32 2.67 12.11 9.95
N ALA A 33 3.17 10.97 10.44
CA ALA A 33 3.37 10.73 11.86
C ALA A 33 4.34 11.78 12.48
N VAL A 34 5.49 12.00 11.83
CA VAL A 34 6.50 12.98 12.28
C VAL A 34 5.94 14.40 12.27
N LEU A 35 5.24 14.81 11.21
CA LEU A 35 4.63 16.15 11.09
C LEU A 35 3.50 16.37 12.08
N ALA A 36 2.88 15.30 12.59
CA ALA A 36 1.88 15.36 13.67
C ALA A 36 2.50 15.34 15.07
N GLY A 37 3.83 15.26 15.20
CA GLY A 37 4.55 15.19 16.49
C GLY A 37 4.69 13.78 17.05
N GLY A 38 4.20 12.76 16.35
CA GLY A 38 4.32 11.35 16.74
C GLY A 38 5.68 10.76 16.41
N VAL A 39 5.96 9.61 17.00
CA VAL A 39 7.17 8.82 16.79
C VAL A 39 6.84 7.59 15.96
N PRO A 40 7.30 7.50 14.70
CA PRO A 40 7.05 6.31 13.89
C PRO A 40 7.88 5.12 14.41
N VAL A 41 7.21 3.99 14.61
CA VAL A 41 7.80 2.69 14.97
C VAL A 41 7.52 1.71 13.82
N VAL A 42 8.57 1.29 13.14
CA VAL A 42 8.46 0.41 11.97
C VAL A 42 8.28 -1.04 12.40
N ILE A 43 7.32 -1.72 11.78
CA ILE A 43 7.17 -3.19 11.83
C ILE A 43 7.54 -3.73 10.45
N GLU A 44 8.58 -4.54 10.37
CA GLU A 44 9.03 -5.12 9.11
C GLU A 44 8.12 -6.25 8.66
N LEU A 45 7.48 -6.09 7.49
CA LEU A 45 6.70 -7.14 6.83
C LEU A 45 7.63 -8.04 6.03
N LYS A 46 7.50 -9.35 6.23
CA LYS A 46 8.43 -10.33 5.67
C LYS A 46 7.82 -11.07 4.48
N ALA A 47 8.65 -11.34 3.47
CA ALA A 47 8.24 -12.10 2.30
C ALA A 47 7.77 -13.53 2.64
N GLU A 48 8.35 -14.15 3.67
CA GLU A 48 7.95 -15.48 4.19
C GLU A 48 6.52 -15.51 4.73
N ASN A 49 6.00 -14.35 5.19
CA ASN A 49 4.62 -14.14 5.62
C ASN A 49 3.78 -13.45 4.53
N GLU A 50 4.21 -13.53 3.26
CA GLU A 50 3.52 -12.87 2.14
C GLU A 50 3.33 -11.36 2.33
N PHE A 51 4.26 -10.72 3.04
CA PHE A 51 4.18 -9.31 3.45
C PHE A 51 2.91 -8.95 4.24
N ARG A 52 2.34 -9.89 4.98
CA ARG A 52 1.23 -9.69 5.92
C ARG A 52 1.76 -9.30 7.29
N LEU A 53 1.00 -8.50 8.01
CA LEU A 53 1.27 -8.22 9.43
C LEU A 53 0.77 -9.39 10.29
N THR A 54 1.62 -9.96 11.13
CA THR A 54 1.21 -10.99 12.09
C THR A 54 0.86 -10.40 13.45
N ALA A 55 0.03 -11.12 14.21
CA ALA A 55 -0.35 -10.70 15.56
C ALA A 55 0.87 -10.68 16.51
N GLU A 56 1.82 -11.61 16.31
CA GLU A 56 3.06 -11.72 17.08
C GLU A 56 3.98 -10.52 16.81
N GLU A 57 4.13 -10.09 15.56
CA GLU A 57 4.91 -8.92 15.19
C GLU A 57 4.27 -7.64 15.74
N LEU A 58 2.95 -7.53 15.69
CA LEU A 58 2.22 -6.42 16.27
C LEU A 58 2.39 -6.37 17.79
N GLU A 59 2.16 -7.47 18.51
CA GLU A 59 2.30 -7.55 19.96
C GLU A 59 3.70 -7.17 20.43
N ALA A 60 4.74 -7.62 19.69
CA ALA A 60 6.14 -7.32 20.01
C ALA A 60 6.52 -5.85 19.83
N ALA A 61 5.81 -5.12 18.97
CA ALA A 61 6.09 -3.71 18.68
C ALA A 61 5.37 -2.74 19.64
N ILE A 62 4.35 -3.20 20.38
CA ILE A 62 3.54 -2.34 21.24
C ILE A 62 4.31 -1.95 22.52
N THR A 63 4.28 -0.67 22.83
CA THR A 63 4.78 -0.10 24.09
C THR A 63 3.68 0.69 24.81
N PRO A 64 3.89 1.13 26.07
CA PRO A 64 2.95 2.01 26.75
C PRO A 64 2.72 3.38 26.07
N LYS A 65 3.54 3.74 25.06
CA LYS A 65 3.40 4.97 24.27
C LYS A 65 2.66 4.75 22.95
N THR A 66 2.40 3.51 22.60
CA THR A 66 1.73 3.18 21.33
C THR A 66 0.30 3.69 21.34
N LYS A 67 -0.01 4.57 20.39
CA LYS A 67 -1.31 5.20 20.21
C LYS A 67 -2.07 4.69 19.01
N LEU A 68 -1.38 4.49 17.90
CA LEU A 68 -1.98 4.25 16.60
C LEU A 68 -1.24 3.15 15.83
N LEU A 69 -1.99 2.23 15.23
CA LEU A 69 -1.51 1.33 14.18
C LEU A 69 -2.00 1.84 12.82
N VAL A 70 -1.10 2.01 11.87
CA VAL A 70 -1.46 2.14 10.45
C VAL A 70 -1.62 0.73 9.87
N LEU A 71 -2.77 0.45 9.25
CA LEU A 71 -3.06 -0.84 8.62
C LEU A 71 -3.29 -0.62 7.11
N PRO A 72 -2.21 -0.70 6.28
CA PRO A 72 -2.23 -0.26 4.89
C PRO A 72 -2.49 -1.41 3.92
N PHE A 73 -3.68 -2.03 3.97
CA PHE A 73 -4.01 -3.16 3.11
C PHE A 73 -5.33 -2.95 2.35
N PRO A 74 -5.36 -3.35 1.05
CA PRO A 74 -4.28 -3.92 0.21
C PRO A 74 -3.10 -3.00 0.06
N ASN A 75 -1.89 -3.57 0.09
CA ASN A 75 -0.64 -2.82 0.30
C ASN A 75 -0.04 -2.25 -0.99
N ASN A 76 0.51 -1.06 -0.89
CA ASN A 76 1.47 -0.48 -1.82
C ASN A 76 2.84 -0.42 -1.10
N PRO A 77 3.88 -1.15 -1.51
CA PRO A 77 4.19 -1.59 -2.87
C PRO A 77 3.91 -3.07 -3.17
N THR A 78 3.62 -3.92 -2.18
CA THR A 78 3.70 -5.36 -2.32
C THR A 78 2.48 -5.99 -3.02
N GLY A 79 1.31 -5.35 -2.91
CA GLY A 79 0.04 -5.94 -3.35
C GLY A 79 -0.51 -6.99 -2.38
N ALA A 80 0.09 -7.13 -1.19
CA ALA A 80 -0.40 -8.01 -0.13
C ALA A 80 -1.80 -7.59 0.34
N ILE A 81 -2.58 -8.58 0.76
CA ILE A 81 -3.88 -8.40 1.43
C ILE A 81 -3.82 -9.02 2.82
N MET A 82 -4.74 -8.64 3.69
CA MET A 82 -4.99 -9.34 4.95
C MET A 82 -6.26 -10.18 4.82
N GLU A 83 -6.20 -11.43 5.20
CA GLU A 83 -7.37 -12.29 5.28
C GLU A 83 -8.19 -11.97 6.55
N LYS A 84 -9.46 -12.37 6.56
CA LYS A 84 -10.31 -12.17 7.73
C LYS A 84 -9.71 -12.80 8.99
N SER A 85 -9.13 -13.98 8.87
CA SER A 85 -8.48 -14.69 9.98
C SER A 85 -7.26 -13.95 10.55
N ASP A 86 -6.50 -13.25 9.70
CA ASP A 86 -5.39 -12.41 10.15
C ASP A 86 -5.91 -11.18 10.89
N LEU A 87 -6.93 -10.52 10.32
CA LEU A 87 -7.57 -9.35 10.92
C LEU A 87 -8.22 -9.67 12.29
N GLU A 88 -8.81 -10.84 12.45
CA GLU A 88 -9.37 -11.30 13.72
C GLU A 88 -8.28 -11.40 14.80
N LYS A 89 -7.11 -11.97 14.49
CA LYS A 89 -5.98 -12.06 15.43
C LYS A 89 -5.41 -10.67 15.75
N ILE A 90 -5.25 -9.82 14.75
CA ILE A 90 -4.80 -8.42 14.92
C ILE A 90 -5.79 -7.65 15.80
N ALA A 91 -7.11 -7.82 15.61
CA ALA A 91 -8.13 -7.16 16.41
C ALA A 91 -8.07 -7.55 17.89
N GLU A 92 -7.74 -8.80 18.23
CA GLU A 92 -7.58 -9.21 19.63
C GLU A 92 -6.39 -8.48 20.30
N VAL A 93 -5.27 -8.34 19.60
CA VAL A 93 -4.10 -7.59 20.10
C VAL A 93 -4.48 -6.11 20.31
N ILE A 94 -5.11 -5.50 19.32
CA ILE A 94 -5.53 -4.08 19.37
C ILE A 94 -6.46 -3.82 20.56
N LYS A 95 -7.45 -4.67 20.78
CA LYS A 95 -8.41 -4.55 21.89
C LYS A 95 -7.73 -4.70 23.26
N LYS A 96 -6.77 -5.64 23.37
CA LYS A 96 -6.01 -5.89 24.59
C LYS A 96 -5.21 -4.66 25.04
N HIS A 97 -4.62 -3.92 24.08
CA HIS A 97 -3.75 -2.78 24.35
C HIS A 97 -4.43 -1.41 24.20
N ASP A 98 -5.71 -1.38 23.85
CA ASP A 98 -6.53 -0.18 23.70
C ASP A 98 -5.95 0.86 22.72
N ILE A 99 -5.34 0.40 21.63
CA ILE A 99 -4.80 1.27 20.58
C ILE A 99 -5.83 1.53 19.47
N PHE A 100 -5.62 2.62 18.73
CA PHE A 100 -6.44 2.98 17.59
C PHE A 100 -5.86 2.41 16.28
N VAL A 101 -6.70 2.33 15.24
CA VAL A 101 -6.31 1.87 13.90
C VAL A 101 -6.64 2.94 12.87
N LEU A 102 -5.67 3.27 12.02
CA LEU A 102 -5.86 3.98 10.77
C LEU A 102 -5.77 2.94 9.65
N SER A 103 -6.94 2.49 9.16
CA SER A 103 -7.04 1.50 8.09
C SER A 103 -7.09 2.20 6.75
N ASP A 104 -5.99 2.17 6.00
CA ASP A 104 -5.94 2.71 4.64
C ASP A 104 -6.41 1.64 3.65
N GLU A 105 -7.65 1.77 3.22
CA GLU A 105 -8.35 0.82 2.35
C GLU A 105 -8.53 1.36 0.93
N ILE A 106 -7.65 2.26 0.48
CA ILE A 106 -7.75 2.91 -0.84
C ILE A 106 -7.76 1.93 -2.02
N TYR A 107 -7.29 0.70 -1.81
CA TYR A 107 -7.29 -0.38 -2.79
C TYR A 107 -8.34 -1.46 -2.52
N SER A 108 -9.29 -1.27 -1.60
CA SER A 108 -10.28 -2.28 -1.19
C SER A 108 -11.06 -2.90 -2.34
N GLU A 109 -11.40 -2.12 -3.38
CA GLU A 109 -12.11 -2.60 -4.57
C GLU A 109 -11.21 -3.35 -5.57
N LEU A 110 -9.89 -3.28 -5.39
CA LEU A 110 -8.90 -3.91 -6.25
C LEU A 110 -8.29 -5.13 -5.55
N THR A 111 -9.12 -6.10 -5.20
CA THR A 111 -8.74 -7.43 -4.71
C THR A 111 -9.14 -8.50 -5.73
N TYR A 112 -8.31 -9.54 -5.88
CA TYR A 112 -8.40 -10.49 -7.00
C TYR A 112 -8.77 -11.92 -6.57
N LEU A 113 -8.71 -12.24 -5.28
CA LEU A 113 -9.06 -13.55 -4.75
C LEU A 113 -10.41 -13.51 -4.04
N GLU A 114 -10.51 -12.68 -3.02
CA GLU A 114 -11.70 -12.52 -2.20
C GLU A 114 -12.06 -11.05 -2.06
N LYS A 115 -13.30 -10.79 -1.66
CA LYS A 115 -13.74 -9.44 -1.35
C LYS A 115 -12.99 -8.95 -0.10
N HIS A 116 -12.52 -7.70 -0.14
CA HIS A 116 -11.87 -7.05 1.00
C HIS A 116 -12.75 -7.08 2.25
N VAL A 117 -12.12 -7.39 3.37
CA VAL A 117 -12.74 -7.31 4.72
C VAL A 117 -12.12 -6.13 5.44
N THR A 118 -12.93 -5.16 5.83
CA THR A 118 -12.47 -4.05 6.68
C THR A 118 -12.37 -4.49 8.13
N ILE A 119 -11.26 -4.16 8.80
CA ILE A 119 -11.09 -4.43 10.24
C ILE A 119 -12.16 -3.73 11.08
N ALA A 120 -12.68 -2.60 10.60
CA ALA A 120 -13.75 -1.85 11.26
C ALA A 120 -15.07 -2.63 11.40
N SER A 121 -15.28 -3.68 10.58
CA SER A 121 -16.46 -4.54 10.65
C SER A 121 -16.37 -5.63 11.72
N LEU A 122 -15.21 -5.84 12.31
CA LEU A 122 -15.02 -6.84 13.35
C LEU A 122 -15.56 -6.33 14.72
N PRO A 123 -16.03 -7.24 15.58
CA PRO A 123 -16.57 -6.84 16.88
C PRO A 123 -15.59 -6.03 17.73
N GLY A 124 -16.01 -4.85 18.20
CA GLY A 124 -15.22 -3.95 19.05
C GLY A 124 -14.15 -3.16 18.31
N MET A 125 -14.18 -3.14 16.97
CA MET A 125 -13.19 -2.42 16.17
C MET A 125 -13.70 -1.10 15.59
N TRP A 126 -15.01 -0.94 15.40
CA TRP A 126 -15.58 0.31 14.86
C TRP A 126 -15.23 1.53 15.73
N GLU A 127 -15.31 1.39 17.04
CA GLU A 127 -15.11 2.46 18.02
C GLU A 127 -13.67 2.98 18.08
N ARG A 128 -12.74 2.28 17.43
CA ARG A 128 -11.29 2.57 17.45
C ARG A 128 -10.64 2.58 16.08
N THR A 129 -11.40 2.50 14.99
CA THR A 129 -10.86 2.47 13.63
C THR A 129 -11.29 3.70 12.84
N ILE A 130 -10.32 4.34 12.19
CA ILE A 130 -10.53 5.31 11.13
C ILE A 130 -10.24 4.63 9.80
N VAL A 131 -11.26 4.41 8.99
CA VAL A 131 -11.14 3.88 7.63
C VAL A 131 -10.89 5.04 6.68
N ILE A 132 -9.81 4.96 5.93
CA ILE A 132 -9.48 5.90 4.85
C ILE A 132 -9.74 5.19 3.51
N ASN A 133 -10.48 5.85 2.64
CA ASN A 133 -10.74 5.33 1.30
C ASN A 133 -10.93 6.49 0.29
N GLY A 134 -11.23 6.18 -0.97
CA GLY A 134 -11.46 7.19 -1.98
C GLY A 134 -11.56 6.62 -3.39
N PHE A 135 -11.71 7.52 -4.35
CA PHE A 135 -12.02 7.20 -5.73
C PHE A 135 -10.79 7.11 -6.64
N SER A 136 -9.63 7.52 -6.13
CA SER A 136 -8.40 7.65 -6.93
C SER A 136 -7.99 6.36 -7.64
N LYS A 137 -8.25 5.20 -7.02
CA LYS A 137 -7.76 3.89 -7.50
C LYS A 137 -8.90 3.07 -8.07
N SER A 138 -9.93 2.83 -7.28
CA SER A 138 -11.11 2.04 -7.67
C SER A 138 -11.84 2.62 -8.88
N HIS A 139 -11.92 3.94 -9.02
CA HIS A 139 -12.65 4.62 -10.09
C HIS A 139 -11.72 5.39 -11.05
N ALA A 140 -10.40 5.10 -11.04
CA ALA A 140 -9.40 5.80 -11.86
C ALA A 140 -9.44 7.34 -11.76
N MET A 141 -9.87 7.88 -10.61
CA MET A 141 -10.08 9.32 -10.37
C MET A 141 -8.89 9.98 -9.65
N THR A 142 -7.65 9.62 -10.00
CA THR A 142 -6.44 10.15 -9.34
C THR A 142 -6.34 11.67 -9.39
N GLY A 143 -6.64 12.27 -10.53
CA GLY A 143 -6.59 13.72 -10.76
C GLY A 143 -7.73 14.51 -10.10
N TRP A 144 -8.82 13.86 -9.73
CA TRP A 144 -9.99 14.48 -9.10
C TRP A 144 -9.76 14.85 -7.62
N ARG A 145 -8.73 14.30 -7.00
CA ARG A 145 -8.33 14.60 -5.61
C ARG A 145 -9.47 14.42 -4.61
N LEU A 146 -10.20 13.31 -4.68
CA LEU A 146 -11.33 12.99 -3.81
C LEU A 146 -11.10 11.69 -3.03
N GLY A 147 -11.25 11.75 -1.71
CA GLY A 147 -11.27 10.64 -0.79
C GLY A 147 -12.20 10.93 0.38
N TYR A 148 -12.31 9.99 1.28
CA TYR A 148 -13.13 10.11 2.48
C TYR A 148 -12.56 9.33 3.65
N ALA A 149 -12.98 9.72 4.85
CA ALA A 149 -12.69 9.01 6.10
C ALA A 149 -14.00 8.64 6.80
N CYS A 150 -14.05 7.43 7.34
CA CYS A 150 -15.15 6.94 8.16
C CYS A 150 -14.62 6.46 9.51
N GLY A 151 -15.27 6.81 10.61
CA GLY A 151 -14.81 6.40 11.94
C GLY A 151 -15.65 6.99 13.07
N PRO A 152 -15.21 6.86 14.32
CA PRO A 152 -15.90 7.41 15.48
C PRO A 152 -16.13 8.91 15.33
N ARG A 153 -17.36 9.33 15.62
CA ARG A 153 -17.76 10.74 15.45
C ARG A 153 -16.83 11.72 16.15
N VAL A 154 -16.37 11.40 17.36
CA VAL A 154 -15.49 12.25 18.17
C VAL A 154 -14.15 12.53 17.44
N ILE A 155 -13.62 11.57 16.71
CA ILE A 155 -12.38 11.72 15.94
C ILE A 155 -12.65 12.47 14.64
N ILE A 156 -13.68 12.07 13.90
CA ILE A 156 -14.05 12.70 12.61
C ILE A 156 -14.37 14.20 12.81
N GLU A 157 -14.99 14.60 13.91
CA GLU A 157 -15.24 16.03 14.21
C GLU A 157 -13.94 16.82 14.41
N GLN A 158 -12.88 16.23 14.96
CA GLN A 158 -11.58 16.90 15.07
C GLN A 158 -10.86 16.96 13.71
N MET A 159 -10.87 15.86 12.95
CA MET A 159 -10.35 15.84 11.57
C MET A 159 -11.04 16.90 10.70
N LEU A 160 -12.35 17.07 10.83
CA LEU A 160 -13.12 18.09 10.10
C LEU A 160 -12.64 19.51 10.42
N LYS A 161 -12.30 19.82 11.66
CA LYS A 161 -11.74 21.15 12.02
C LYS A 161 -10.44 21.41 11.28
N ILE A 162 -9.52 20.42 11.26
CA ILE A 162 -8.25 20.52 10.55
C ILE A 162 -8.49 20.72 9.06
N HIS A 163 -9.34 19.88 8.46
CA HIS A 163 -9.73 19.95 7.05
C HIS A 163 -10.27 21.34 6.66
N GLN A 164 -11.19 21.89 7.46
CA GLN A 164 -11.79 23.20 7.20
C GLN A 164 -10.77 24.33 7.21
N PHE A 165 -9.79 24.29 8.13
CA PHE A 165 -8.75 25.33 8.18
C PHE A 165 -7.64 25.13 7.15
N ALA A 166 -7.35 23.91 6.74
CA ALA A 166 -6.30 23.59 5.76
C ALA A 166 -6.74 23.90 4.32
N ILE A 167 -7.90 23.40 3.89
CA ILE A 167 -8.37 23.48 2.50
C ILE A 167 -9.85 23.85 2.33
N MET A 168 -10.60 24.02 3.39
CA MET A 168 -12.05 24.28 3.47
C MET A 168 -12.92 23.08 3.04
N CYS A 169 -12.77 22.58 1.80
CA CYS A 169 -13.48 21.41 1.28
C CYS A 169 -12.79 20.85 0.04
N ALA A 170 -13.12 19.60 -0.30
CA ALA A 170 -12.75 19.03 -1.60
C ALA A 170 -13.46 19.81 -2.74
N PRO A 171 -12.88 19.86 -3.97
CA PRO A 171 -13.51 20.54 -5.10
C PRO A 171 -14.94 20.06 -5.34
N SER A 172 -15.90 20.99 -5.51
CA SER A 172 -17.33 20.65 -5.68
C SER A 172 -17.57 19.76 -6.90
N THR A 173 -16.85 20.00 -8.01
CA THR A 173 -16.91 19.14 -9.20
C THR A 173 -16.53 17.69 -8.89
N SER A 174 -15.50 17.50 -8.07
CA SER A 174 -15.05 16.15 -7.65
C SER A 174 -16.10 15.48 -6.74
N GLN A 175 -16.77 16.25 -5.87
CA GLN A 175 -17.82 15.70 -5.01
C GLN A 175 -19.02 15.21 -5.85
N TYR A 176 -19.47 15.99 -6.85
CA TYR A 176 -20.53 15.54 -7.77
C TYR A 176 -20.10 14.32 -8.58
N ALA A 177 -18.86 14.27 -9.07
CA ALA A 177 -18.33 13.10 -9.76
C ALA A 177 -18.26 11.86 -8.82
N GLY A 178 -17.91 12.07 -7.54
CA GLY A 178 -17.94 11.00 -6.53
C GLY A 178 -19.34 10.44 -6.27
N VAL A 179 -20.36 11.31 -6.26
CA VAL A 179 -21.77 10.87 -6.16
C VAL A 179 -22.17 10.00 -7.35
N GLU A 180 -21.77 10.38 -8.55
CA GLU A 180 -22.03 9.59 -9.77
C GLU A 180 -21.29 8.26 -9.75
N ALA A 181 -20.00 8.28 -9.36
CA ALA A 181 -19.16 7.10 -9.23
C ALA A 181 -19.80 6.05 -8.28
N LEU A 182 -20.31 6.50 -7.12
CA LEU A 182 -20.97 5.61 -6.15
C LEU A 182 -22.33 5.08 -6.61
N LYS A 183 -23.02 5.82 -7.48
CA LYS A 183 -24.34 5.40 -7.96
C LYS A 183 -24.28 4.45 -9.14
N ASN A 184 -23.34 4.66 -10.03
CA ASN A 184 -23.34 4.04 -11.35
C ASN A 184 -21.98 3.46 -11.78
N GLY A 185 -20.93 3.50 -10.94
CA GLY A 185 -19.56 3.09 -11.31
C GLY A 185 -19.20 1.64 -11.04
N ASP A 186 -20.08 0.82 -10.46
CA ASP A 186 -19.75 -0.54 -10.02
C ASP A 186 -19.31 -1.46 -11.16
N GLU A 187 -19.97 -1.36 -12.33
CA GLU A 187 -19.62 -2.15 -13.52
C GLU A 187 -18.24 -1.76 -14.06
N ASP A 188 -17.93 -0.47 -14.12
CA ASP A 188 -16.62 0.04 -14.56
C ASP A 188 -15.51 -0.44 -13.63
N VAL A 189 -15.75 -0.40 -12.32
CA VAL A 189 -14.80 -0.90 -11.31
C VAL A 189 -14.56 -2.41 -11.48
N ALA A 190 -15.63 -3.18 -11.70
CA ALA A 190 -15.55 -4.63 -11.90
C ALA A 190 -14.77 -4.98 -13.18
N GLN A 191 -15.03 -4.28 -14.27
CA GLN A 191 -14.31 -4.47 -15.54
C GLN A 191 -12.83 -4.12 -15.37
N MET A 192 -12.52 -2.98 -14.79
CA MET A 192 -11.12 -2.53 -14.57
C MET A 192 -10.37 -3.50 -13.67
N ARG A 193 -11.01 -4.02 -12.61
CA ARG A 193 -10.42 -5.04 -11.72
C ARG A 193 -10.05 -6.31 -12.48
N GLU A 194 -10.91 -6.80 -13.39
CA GLU A 194 -10.61 -8.00 -14.19
C GLU A 194 -9.45 -7.73 -15.18
N GLU A 195 -9.40 -6.55 -15.79
CA GLU A 195 -8.26 -6.15 -16.63
C GLU A 195 -6.95 -6.13 -15.84
N TYR A 196 -6.95 -5.55 -14.63
CA TYR A 196 -5.77 -5.57 -13.75
C TYR A 196 -5.38 -6.99 -13.36
N ASN A 197 -6.34 -7.86 -13.06
CA ASN A 197 -6.06 -9.26 -12.75
C ASN A 197 -5.40 -9.99 -13.94
N GLY A 198 -5.83 -9.72 -15.16
CA GLY A 198 -5.19 -10.23 -16.38
C GLY A 198 -3.74 -9.77 -16.52
N ARG A 199 -3.48 -8.47 -16.29
CA ARG A 199 -2.14 -7.87 -16.33
C ARG A 199 -1.25 -8.40 -15.21
N ARG A 200 -1.77 -8.57 -13.99
CA ARG A 200 -1.10 -9.20 -12.85
C ARG A 200 -0.59 -10.59 -13.22
N ARG A 201 -1.48 -11.46 -13.73
CA ARG A 201 -1.13 -12.83 -14.15
C ARG A 201 -0.07 -12.84 -15.25
N TYR A 202 -0.17 -11.91 -16.20
CA TYR A 202 0.85 -11.76 -17.24
C TYR A 202 2.24 -11.44 -16.66
N LEU A 203 2.34 -10.46 -15.74
CA LEU A 203 3.63 -10.11 -15.13
C LEU A 203 4.22 -11.25 -14.31
N LEU A 204 3.42 -11.94 -13.51
CA LEU A 204 3.88 -13.10 -12.73
C LEU A 204 4.40 -14.22 -13.63
N HIS A 205 3.72 -14.49 -14.74
CA HIS A 205 4.20 -15.43 -15.74
C HIS A 205 5.56 -15.02 -16.31
N ARG A 206 5.71 -13.75 -16.69
CA ARG A 206 6.98 -13.22 -17.23
C ARG A 206 8.12 -13.28 -16.19
N PHE A 207 7.87 -12.96 -14.94
CA PHE A 207 8.88 -13.10 -13.88
C PHE A 207 9.32 -14.55 -13.70
N LYS A 208 8.38 -15.49 -13.76
CA LYS A 208 8.69 -16.91 -13.71
C LYS A 208 9.56 -17.36 -14.90
N GLU A 209 9.26 -16.90 -16.12
CA GLU A 209 10.08 -17.17 -17.31
C GLU A 209 11.49 -16.59 -17.15
N MET A 210 11.62 -15.38 -16.60
CA MET A 210 12.91 -14.74 -16.31
C MET A 210 13.63 -15.36 -15.09
N GLY A 211 13.01 -16.30 -14.35
CA GLY A 211 13.58 -16.89 -13.14
C GLY A 211 13.63 -15.93 -11.94
N LEU A 212 12.86 -14.84 -11.97
CA LEU A 212 12.75 -13.92 -10.83
C LEU A 212 11.73 -14.41 -9.82
N SER A 213 12.13 -14.43 -8.54
CA SER A 213 11.20 -14.64 -7.44
C SER A 213 10.29 -13.44 -7.26
N CYS A 214 8.99 -13.68 -7.19
CA CYS A 214 8.00 -12.66 -6.90
C CYS A 214 6.86 -13.27 -6.08
N PHE A 215 6.54 -12.66 -4.96
CA PHE A 215 5.34 -12.96 -4.21
C PHE A 215 4.11 -12.74 -5.11
N GLU A 216 3.10 -13.60 -5.01
CA GLU A 216 1.85 -13.44 -5.76
C GLU A 216 0.90 -12.46 -5.04
N PRO A 217 0.76 -11.21 -5.51
CA PRO A 217 -0.10 -10.22 -4.87
C PRO A 217 -1.57 -10.46 -5.23
N PHE A 218 -2.47 -10.30 -4.26
CA PHE A 218 -3.91 -10.40 -4.47
C PHE A 218 -4.66 -9.08 -4.29
N GLY A 219 -3.91 -7.96 -4.16
CA GLY A 219 -4.48 -6.63 -4.06
C GLY A 219 -3.70 -5.54 -4.79
N ALA A 220 -4.29 -4.35 -4.86
CA ALA A 220 -3.75 -3.17 -5.53
C ALA A 220 -3.44 -3.41 -7.03
N PHE A 221 -2.46 -2.72 -7.59
CA PHE A 221 -1.99 -2.91 -8.98
C PHE A 221 -0.45 -2.86 -9.05
N TYR A 222 0.19 -3.54 -8.09
CA TYR A 222 1.64 -3.63 -7.99
C TYR A 222 2.10 -5.08 -7.85
N VAL A 223 3.29 -5.36 -8.38
CA VAL A 223 4.08 -6.55 -8.09
C VAL A 223 5.43 -6.14 -7.55
N PHE A 224 6.02 -6.99 -6.71
CA PHE A 224 7.24 -6.66 -5.96
C PHE A 224 8.29 -7.77 -6.11
N PRO A 225 8.90 -7.91 -7.34
CA PRO A 225 9.89 -8.92 -7.62
C PRO A 225 11.17 -8.70 -6.84
N CYS A 226 11.77 -9.80 -6.38
CA CYS A 226 13.07 -9.83 -5.72
C CYS A 226 14.20 -9.79 -6.75
N ILE A 227 15.20 -8.94 -6.51
CA ILE A 227 16.40 -8.80 -7.36
C ILE A 227 17.71 -9.09 -6.61
N SER A 228 17.62 -9.64 -5.41
CA SER A 228 18.78 -9.89 -4.52
C SER A 228 19.83 -10.82 -5.15
N GLU A 229 19.44 -11.70 -6.08
CA GLU A 229 20.35 -12.62 -6.78
C GLU A 229 21.44 -11.89 -7.57
N PHE A 230 21.23 -10.62 -7.96
CA PHE A 230 22.17 -9.86 -8.78
C PHE A 230 23.27 -9.14 -7.98
N GLY A 231 23.23 -9.20 -6.66
CA GLY A 231 24.23 -8.55 -5.78
C GLY A 231 24.27 -7.02 -5.91
N MET A 232 23.23 -6.42 -6.46
CA MET A 232 23.07 -4.97 -6.62
C MET A 232 22.08 -4.45 -5.59
N THR A 233 22.24 -3.21 -5.13
CA THR A 233 21.18 -2.54 -4.38
C THR A 233 19.97 -2.26 -5.28
N SER A 234 18.79 -2.11 -4.68
CA SER A 234 17.56 -1.78 -5.40
C SER A 234 17.70 -0.50 -6.22
N GLU A 235 18.39 0.50 -5.68
CA GLU A 235 18.65 1.77 -6.37
C GLU A 235 19.63 1.62 -7.53
N GLN A 236 20.71 0.84 -7.35
CA GLN A 236 21.67 0.55 -8.43
C GLN A 236 20.99 -0.18 -9.58
N PHE A 237 20.20 -1.23 -9.26
CA PHE A 237 19.49 -2.00 -10.28
C PHE A 237 18.51 -1.11 -11.06
N ALA A 238 17.67 -0.33 -10.34
CA ALA A 238 16.69 0.56 -10.97
C ALA A 238 17.36 1.63 -11.86
N THR A 239 18.47 2.21 -11.38
CA THR A 239 19.23 3.22 -12.12
C THR A 239 19.90 2.65 -13.40
N GLU A 240 20.51 1.48 -13.28
CA GLU A 240 21.13 0.83 -14.46
C GLU A 240 20.09 0.37 -15.47
N LEU A 241 18.97 -0.18 -15.02
CA LEU A 241 17.85 -0.57 -15.87
C LEU A 241 17.30 0.64 -16.65
N LEU A 242 17.13 1.77 -15.96
CA LEU A 242 16.70 3.02 -16.61
C LEU A 242 17.71 3.49 -17.66
N ASN A 243 19.00 3.47 -17.31
CA ASN A 243 20.05 3.98 -18.21
C ASN A 243 20.24 3.09 -19.44
N LYS A 244 20.24 1.76 -19.28
CA LYS A 244 20.53 0.80 -20.35
C LYS A 244 19.30 0.51 -21.21
N GLU A 245 18.16 0.23 -20.57
CA GLU A 245 16.95 -0.26 -21.25
C GLU A 245 15.81 0.76 -21.30
N LYS A 246 15.99 1.98 -20.71
CA LYS A 246 14.96 3.02 -20.65
C LYS A 246 13.66 2.56 -19.97
N LEU A 247 13.79 1.69 -18.98
CA LEU A 247 12.69 1.22 -18.13
C LEU A 247 12.84 1.78 -16.72
N ALA A 248 11.89 2.61 -16.31
CA ALA A 248 11.85 3.19 -14.98
C ALA A 248 10.99 2.33 -14.04
N LEU A 249 11.61 1.79 -12.98
CA LEU A 249 10.93 1.11 -11.88
C LEU A 249 11.29 1.81 -10.56
N VAL A 250 10.49 1.58 -9.53
CA VAL A 250 10.74 2.20 -8.22
C VAL A 250 11.54 1.23 -7.35
N PRO A 251 12.71 1.63 -6.83
CA PRO A 251 13.46 0.78 -5.89
C PRO A 251 12.64 0.53 -4.63
N GLY A 252 12.75 -0.69 -4.07
CA GLY A 252 11.97 -1.09 -2.90
C GLY A 252 12.27 -0.25 -1.67
N THR A 253 13.50 0.25 -1.54
CA THR A 253 13.93 1.17 -0.47
C THR A 253 13.14 2.48 -0.41
N ALA A 254 12.48 2.89 -1.50
CA ALA A 254 11.55 4.02 -1.47
C ALA A 254 10.34 3.81 -0.53
N PHE A 255 10.07 2.56 -0.12
CA PHE A 255 8.93 2.18 0.73
C PHE A 255 9.35 1.75 2.15
N GLY A 256 10.61 1.95 2.49
CA GLY A 256 11.27 1.58 3.75
C GLY A 256 12.52 0.75 3.49
N ASP A 257 13.46 0.78 4.44
CA ASP A 257 14.75 0.09 4.31
C ASP A 257 14.59 -1.43 4.10
N CYS A 258 13.56 -2.03 4.68
CA CYS A 258 13.22 -3.45 4.48
C CYS A 258 12.75 -3.79 3.06
N GLY A 259 12.54 -2.81 2.20
CA GLY A 259 12.30 -2.98 0.77
C GLY A 259 13.57 -3.20 -0.06
N GLU A 260 14.77 -3.21 0.57
CA GLU A 260 16.02 -3.49 -0.13
C GLU A 260 15.98 -4.90 -0.76
N GLY A 261 16.53 -5.04 -1.95
CA GLY A 261 16.50 -6.26 -2.72
C GLY A 261 15.21 -6.48 -3.54
N TYR A 262 14.31 -5.49 -3.56
CA TYR A 262 13.06 -5.54 -4.31
C TYR A 262 12.88 -4.33 -5.23
N LEU A 263 11.97 -4.48 -6.21
CA LEU A 263 11.51 -3.39 -7.08
C LEU A 263 9.99 -3.36 -7.11
N ARG A 264 9.38 -2.16 -7.10
CA ARG A 264 7.95 -2.05 -7.36
C ARG A 264 7.70 -1.87 -8.85
N VAL A 265 6.89 -2.77 -9.43
CA VAL A 265 6.37 -2.68 -10.80
C VAL A 265 4.86 -2.42 -10.74
N SER A 266 4.40 -1.34 -11.37
CA SER A 266 2.98 -1.05 -11.52
C SER A 266 2.43 -1.69 -12.78
N TYR A 267 1.26 -2.32 -12.71
CA TYR A 267 0.55 -2.82 -13.88
C TYR A 267 -0.69 -1.98 -14.26
N ALA A 268 -0.77 -0.75 -13.76
CA ALA A 268 -1.75 0.24 -14.18
C ALA A 268 -1.37 0.90 -15.53
N TYR A 269 -0.94 0.09 -16.48
CA TYR A 269 -0.55 0.44 -17.85
C TYR A 269 -1.23 -0.51 -18.85
N SER A 270 -1.26 -0.15 -20.14
CA SER A 270 -1.75 -1.04 -21.19
C SER A 270 -0.94 -2.34 -21.24
N LEU A 271 -1.55 -3.43 -21.65
CA LEU A 271 -0.85 -4.73 -21.81
C LEU A 271 0.30 -4.63 -22.82
N GLU A 272 0.16 -3.79 -23.84
CA GLU A 272 1.21 -3.54 -24.83
C GLU A 272 2.46 -2.90 -24.17
N ASN A 273 2.27 -1.85 -23.37
CA ASN A 273 3.35 -1.22 -22.63
C ASN A 273 4.00 -2.19 -21.62
N LEU A 274 3.20 -3.03 -20.96
CA LEU A 274 3.73 -4.04 -20.03
C LEU A 274 4.56 -5.12 -20.76
N LYS A 275 4.15 -5.53 -21.96
CA LYS A 275 4.93 -6.46 -22.79
C LYS A 275 6.30 -5.87 -23.15
N GLU A 276 6.33 -4.63 -23.60
CA GLU A 276 7.58 -3.93 -23.91
C GLU A 276 8.46 -3.77 -22.67
N ALA A 277 7.86 -3.38 -21.53
CA ALA A 277 8.58 -3.26 -20.27
C ALA A 277 9.24 -4.59 -19.85
N MET A 278 8.50 -5.70 -19.96
CA MET A 278 9.04 -7.02 -19.60
C MET A 278 10.13 -7.50 -20.57
N ASN A 279 10.04 -7.19 -21.87
CA ASN A 279 11.09 -7.49 -22.82
C ASN A 279 12.40 -6.73 -22.49
N ARG A 280 12.30 -5.46 -22.12
CA ARG A 280 13.44 -4.65 -21.66
C ARG A 280 14.05 -5.19 -20.37
N MET A 281 13.22 -5.56 -19.40
CA MET A 281 13.68 -6.17 -18.15
C MET A 281 14.41 -7.50 -18.41
N GLU A 282 13.87 -8.35 -19.26
CA GLU A 282 14.49 -9.62 -19.65
C GLU A 282 15.85 -9.43 -20.34
N ALA A 283 15.95 -8.46 -21.26
CA ALA A 283 17.21 -8.13 -21.91
C ALA A 283 18.28 -7.69 -20.89
N PHE A 284 17.91 -6.85 -19.94
CA PHE A 284 18.80 -6.39 -18.88
C PHE A 284 19.28 -7.53 -17.99
N ILE A 285 18.34 -8.35 -17.47
CA ILE A 285 18.64 -9.50 -16.59
C ILE A 285 19.55 -10.51 -17.31
N THR A 286 19.25 -10.82 -18.58
CA THR A 286 20.07 -11.72 -19.39
C THR A 286 21.50 -11.18 -19.57
N GLY A 287 21.63 -9.86 -19.73
CA GLY A 287 22.92 -9.18 -19.79
C GLY A 287 23.71 -9.31 -18.48
N LEU A 288 23.06 -9.14 -17.34
CA LEU A 288 23.71 -9.29 -16.02
C LEU A 288 24.19 -10.72 -15.77
N ARG A 289 23.37 -11.73 -16.04
CA ARG A 289 23.74 -13.15 -15.86
C ARG A 289 24.94 -13.55 -16.72
N LYS A 290 25.00 -13.11 -18.00
CA LYS A 290 26.15 -13.33 -18.86
C LYS A 290 27.44 -12.65 -18.39
N GLN A 291 27.34 -11.52 -17.68
CA GLN A 291 28.50 -10.84 -17.11
C GLN A 291 29.02 -11.59 -15.85
N GLY A 292 28.13 -12.10 -15.01
CA GLY A 292 28.47 -12.93 -13.84
C GLY A 292 29.18 -14.23 -14.25
N GLU A 293 28.71 -14.93 -15.29
CA GLU A 293 29.34 -16.16 -15.82
C GLU A 293 30.75 -15.94 -16.37
N LYS A 294 31.10 -14.72 -16.83
CA LYS A 294 32.44 -14.39 -17.32
C LYS A 294 33.42 -14.01 -16.22
N GLN A 295 32.95 -13.74 -15.02
CA GLN A 295 33.76 -13.33 -13.87
C GLN A 295 33.98 -14.48 -12.87
N ALA A 296 33.19 -15.56 -12.96
CA ALA A 296 33.34 -16.82 -12.21
C ALA A 296 34.23 -17.80 -12.99
#